data_aa0c5a565eecbb5bb88003aa290c2306
#
_entry.id   aa0c5a565eecbb5bb88003aa290c2306
#
_cell.length_a   1.000
_cell.length_b   1.000
_cell.length_c   1.000
_cell.angle_alpha   90.00
_cell.angle_beta   90.00
_cell.angle_gamma   90.00
#
_symmetry.space_group_name_H-M   'P 1'
#
loop_
_entity.id
_entity.type
_entity.pdbx_description
1 polymer ?
#
loop_
_entity_poly.entity_id
_entity_poly.type
_entity_poly.pdbx_seq_one_letter_code
_entity_poly.pdbx_strand_id
1 'polypeptide(L)'
;MIVFSTIVMLVILIPRIGAWALRSSHQQHLPIVHNASQPDNWRPAPGTSWQWQLTGMIDTSFDVQMYDIDLFDALQSTVDQLHTDGRVVICYFSAGSWEEWRPDADLFPDSVKGNSLEDWPGEKWLDIRQMEVLGPIMTARLDLAVKKGCDGVEPDNVDGYTNDSGFPLTGQHQLAYNTWLAEQAHARWLSVGLKNDLDQVEVLLPYFDWALNEQCFQYNECGTLLPFVHAGKAVFGVEYELEPEAFCPQANAMDFDFLKKRWELDAWRVACR
;
A
#
# COMPACT_ATOMS: atom_id res chain seq x y z
N MET A 1 -88.63 -25.86 -42.13
CA MET A 1 -87.68 -24.82 -41.87
C MET A 1 -86.24 -25.48 -41.85
N ILE A 2 -85.60 -25.35 -42.99
CA ILE A 2 -84.35 -26.03 -43.30
C ILE A 2 -83.25 -24.99 -43.07
N VAL A 3 -82.35 -25.28 -42.13
CA VAL A 3 -81.18 -24.42 -41.83
C VAL A 3 -79.99 -25.03 -42.54
N PHE A 4 -79.46 -24.30 -43.54
CA PHE A 4 -78.22 -24.64 -44.21
C PHE A 4 -77.03 -24.22 -43.35
N SER A 5 -76.17 -25.15 -43.09
CA SER A 5 -74.90 -24.92 -42.41
C SER A 5 -73.81 -24.83 -43.48
N THR A 6 -73.21 -23.67 -43.64
CA THR A 6 -72.12 -23.42 -44.60
C THR A 6 -70.78 -23.77 -43.89
N ILE A 7 -70.12 -24.81 -44.44
CA ILE A 7 -68.74 -25.17 -43.97
C ILE A 7 -67.76 -24.30 -44.72
N VAL A 8 -67.02 -23.44 -43.97
CA VAL A 8 -65.90 -22.66 -44.50
C VAL A 8 -64.62 -23.50 -44.33
N MET A 9 -64.06 -23.87 -45.48
CA MET A 9 -62.79 -24.61 -45.52
C MET A 9 -61.63 -23.62 -45.41
N LEU A 10 -60.92 -23.63 -44.28
CA LEU A 10 -59.72 -22.80 -44.00
C LEU A 10 -58.49 -23.49 -44.61
N VAL A 11 -57.94 -22.94 -45.67
CA VAL A 11 -56.67 -23.41 -46.24
C VAL A 11 -55.53 -22.80 -45.45
N ILE A 12 -54.82 -23.60 -44.71
CA ILE A 12 -53.64 -23.22 -43.97
C ILE A 12 -52.42 -23.32 -44.91
N LEU A 13 -51.88 -22.17 -45.31
CA LEU A 13 -50.60 -22.05 -46.00
C LEU A 13 -49.45 -22.17 -44.95
N ILE A 14 -48.69 -23.26 -45.00
CA ILE A 14 -47.49 -23.47 -44.20
C ILE A 14 -46.31 -22.80 -44.92
N PRO A 15 -45.64 -21.80 -44.34
CA PRO A 15 -44.43 -21.25 -44.95
C PRO A 15 -43.27 -22.25 -44.78
N ARG A 16 -42.57 -22.52 -45.88
CA ARG A 16 -41.30 -23.27 -45.88
C ARG A 16 -40.25 -22.53 -45.07
N ILE A 17 -39.82 -23.10 -43.94
CA ILE A 17 -38.72 -22.63 -43.16
C ILE A 17 -37.43 -22.99 -43.91
N GLY A 18 -36.76 -21.96 -44.46
CA GLY A 18 -35.44 -22.10 -45.05
C GLY A 18 -34.41 -22.52 -44.00
N ALA A 19 -33.64 -23.57 -44.32
CA ALA A 19 -32.52 -24.01 -43.48
C ALA A 19 -31.47 -22.92 -43.44
N TRP A 20 -31.31 -22.28 -42.26
CA TRP A 20 -30.19 -21.41 -41.97
C TRP A 20 -29.00 -22.30 -41.64
N ALA A 21 -28.01 -22.30 -42.53
CA ALA A 21 -26.70 -22.90 -42.24
C ALA A 21 -26.07 -22.20 -41.05
N LEU A 22 -25.89 -22.93 -39.94
CA LEU A 22 -25.07 -22.53 -38.81
C LEU A 22 -23.64 -22.33 -39.32
N ARG A 23 -23.22 -21.08 -39.54
CA ARG A 23 -21.82 -20.74 -39.68
C ARG A 23 -21.20 -20.89 -38.33
N SER A 24 -20.41 -21.94 -38.16
CA SER A 24 -19.45 -22.10 -37.07
C SER A 24 -18.50 -20.89 -37.11
N SER A 25 -18.69 -19.95 -36.17
CA SER A 25 -17.72 -18.91 -35.92
C SER A 25 -16.50 -19.55 -35.29
N HIS A 26 -15.46 -19.82 -36.07
CA HIS A 26 -14.13 -20.06 -35.55
C HIS A 26 -13.73 -18.76 -34.83
N GLN A 27 -13.86 -18.74 -33.52
CA GLN A 27 -13.20 -17.76 -32.68
C GLN A 27 -11.69 -18.02 -32.85
N GLN A 28 -11.06 -17.21 -33.70
CA GLN A 28 -9.60 -17.15 -33.74
C GLN A 28 -9.17 -16.63 -32.37
N HIS A 29 -8.64 -17.51 -31.52
CA HIS A 29 -7.83 -17.10 -30.39
C HIS A 29 -6.63 -16.35 -30.97
N LEU A 30 -6.71 -15.01 -30.94
CA LEU A 30 -5.53 -14.18 -31.09
C LEU A 30 -4.58 -14.59 -29.97
N PRO A 31 -3.30 -14.87 -30.29
CA PRO A 31 -2.31 -15.13 -29.24
C PRO A 31 -2.32 -13.89 -28.34
N ILE A 32 -2.42 -14.11 -27.03
CA ILE A 32 -2.14 -13.08 -26.04
C ILE A 32 -0.70 -12.67 -26.33
N VAL A 33 -0.54 -11.51 -26.96
CA VAL A 33 0.76 -10.87 -27.06
C VAL A 33 1.10 -10.54 -25.61
N HIS A 34 1.98 -11.35 -25.00
CA HIS A 34 2.68 -10.94 -23.79
C HIS A 34 3.41 -9.66 -24.17
N ASN A 35 2.82 -8.53 -23.79
CA ASN A 35 3.49 -7.25 -23.84
C ASN A 35 4.83 -7.42 -23.12
N ALA A 36 5.87 -6.83 -23.69
CA ALA A 36 7.19 -6.78 -23.08
C ALA A 36 7.02 -6.53 -21.58
N SER A 37 7.64 -7.39 -20.77
CA SER A 37 7.58 -7.41 -19.32
C SER A 37 7.44 -5.99 -18.79
N GLN A 38 6.26 -5.68 -18.25
CA GLN A 38 6.14 -4.51 -17.39
C GLN A 38 7.12 -4.75 -16.24
N PRO A 39 7.88 -3.74 -15.83
CA PRO A 39 8.83 -3.94 -14.74
C PRO A 39 8.05 -4.47 -13.53
N ASP A 40 8.54 -5.56 -12.94
CA ASP A 40 8.00 -6.02 -11.66
C ASP A 40 8.14 -4.87 -10.65
N ASN A 41 7.14 -4.70 -9.78
CA ASN A 41 7.25 -3.75 -8.66
C ASN A 41 8.59 -4.00 -7.96
N TRP A 42 9.25 -2.92 -7.58
CA TRP A 42 10.48 -3.05 -6.80
C TRP A 42 10.21 -3.79 -5.48
N ARG A 43 11.03 -4.80 -5.19
CA ARG A 43 10.89 -5.65 -4.00
C ARG A 43 12.24 -5.75 -3.32
N PRO A 44 12.41 -5.07 -2.18
CA PRO A 44 13.67 -5.14 -1.44
C PRO A 44 13.87 -6.50 -0.81
N ALA A 45 15.09 -7.03 -0.94
CA ALA A 45 15.54 -8.21 -0.20
C ALA A 45 16.22 -7.80 1.11
N PRO A 46 16.34 -8.69 2.08
CA PRO A 46 17.19 -8.47 3.24
C PRO A 46 18.60 -8.01 2.84
N GLY A 47 19.15 -7.02 3.54
CA GLY A 47 20.44 -6.38 3.21
C GLY A 47 20.32 -5.15 2.30
N THR A 48 19.10 -4.71 1.97
CA THR A 48 18.89 -3.44 1.27
C THR A 48 19.24 -2.27 2.18
N SER A 49 20.26 -1.49 1.81
CA SER A 49 20.63 -0.28 2.57
C SER A 49 19.62 0.84 2.30
N TRP A 50 19.29 1.61 3.35
CA TRP A 50 18.22 2.59 3.25
C TRP A 50 18.42 3.82 4.12
N GLN A 51 17.74 4.90 3.79
CA GLN A 51 17.59 6.11 4.59
C GLN A 51 16.12 6.42 4.78
N TRP A 52 15.73 6.74 6.00
CA TRP A 52 14.39 7.24 6.33
C TRP A 52 14.50 8.68 6.79
N GLN A 53 13.95 9.60 6.03
CA GLN A 53 13.99 11.02 6.37
C GLN A 53 12.68 11.69 5.98
N LEU A 54 11.87 12.05 6.98
CA LEU A 54 10.55 12.66 6.76
C LEU A 54 10.55 14.17 7.03
N THR A 55 11.61 14.72 7.63
CA THR A 55 11.66 16.15 7.95
C THR A 55 12.91 16.84 7.40
N GLY A 56 12.76 18.15 7.18
CA GLY A 56 13.85 18.99 6.71
C GLY A 56 14.21 18.80 5.24
N MET A 57 15.31 19.40 4.83
CA MET A 57 15.84 19.21 3.47
C MET A 57 16.49 17.83 3.39
N ILE A 58 16.01 17.00 2.45
CA ILE A 58 16.50 15.63 2.29
C ILE A 58 18.00 15.66 1.94
N ASP A 59 18.78 14.93 2.73
CA ASP A 59 20.21 14.72 2.50
C ASP A 59 20.42 13.54 1.54
N THR A 60 20.66 13.85 0.27
CA THR A 60 20.87 12.84 -0.78
C THR A 60 22.29 12.28 -0.82
N SER A 61 23.17 12.64 0.12
CA SER A 61 24.58 12.25 0.12
C SER A 61 24.84 10.83 0.65
N PHE A 62 23.86 10.19 1.29
CA PHE A 62 24.01 8.82 1.77
C PHE A 62 24.12 7.83 0.61
N ASP A 63 25.15 6.99 0.65
CA ASP A 63 25.35 5.92 -0.32
C ASP A 63 24.50 4.69 0.08
N VAL A 64 23.18 4.77 -0.20
CA VAL A 64 22.20 3.74 0.10
C VAL A 64 21.35 3.42 -1.12
N GLN A 65 20.73 2.24 -1.13
CA GLN A 65 19.92 1.79 -2.26
C GLN A 65 18.55 2.44 -2.30
N MET A 66 17.96 2.75 -1.14
CA MET A 66 16.58 3.22 -1.00
C MET A 66 16.53 4.46 -0.09
N TYR A 67 15.70 5.41 -0.47
CA TYR A 67 15.26 6.51 0.38
C TYR A 67 13.78 6.42 0.62
N ASP A 68 13.35 6.57 1.87
CA ASP A 68 11.97 6.75 2.25
C ASP A 68 11.77 8.17 2.74
N ILE A 69 10.93 8.93 2.05
CA ILE A 69 10.77 10.37 2.19
C ILE A 69 9.30 10.76 2.14
N ASP A 70 8.94 11.90 2.74
CA ASP A 70 7.56 12.36 2.79
C ASP A 70 6.98 12.61 1.39
N LEU A 71 5.77 12.08 1.12
CA LEU A 71 5.09 12.20 -0.17
C LEU A 71 4.78 13.65 -0.54
N PHE A 72 4.36 14.46 0.41
CA PHE A 72 3.90 15.83 0.14
C PHE A 72 5.05 16.84 0.14
N ASP A 73 5.92 16.73 1.13
CA ASP A 73 6.95 17.72 1.43
C ASP A 73 8.23 17.52 0.58
N ALA A 74 8.52 16.31 0.13
CA ALA A 74 9.66 16.07 -0.75
C ALA A 74 9.52 16.83 -2.08
N LEU A 75 10.56 17.57 -2.46
CA LEU A 75 10.60 18.28 -3.73
C LEU A 75 10.74 17.31 -4.90
N GLN A 76 10.08 17.60 -6.04
CA GLN A 76 10.23 16.80 -7.25
C GLN A 76 11.71 16.69 -7.67
N SER A 77 12.48 17.78 -7.56
CA SER A 77 13.91 17.77 -7.89
C SER A 77 14.74 16.82 -7.01
N THR A 78 14.31 16.56 -5.78
CA THR A 78 14.95 15.57 -4.89
C THR A 78 14.70 14.15 -5.39
N VAL A 79 13.47 13.82 -5.77
CA VAL A 79 13.13 12.51 -6.36
C VAL A 79 13.91 12.29 -7.65
N ASP A 80 13.92 13.30 -8.54
CA ASP A 80 14.66 13.24 -9.82
C ASP A 80 16.17 13.05 -9.61
N GLN A 81 16.74 13.71 -8.59
CA GLN A 81 18.16 13.56 -8.24
C GLN A 81 18.46 12.15 -7.71
N LEU A 82 17.64 11.64 -6.78
CA LEU A 82 17.81 10.30 -6.23
C LEU A 82 17.75 9.23 -7.34
N HIS A 83 16.83 9.35 -8.28
CA HIS A 83 16.77 8.47 -9.45
C HIS A 83 17.99 8.61 -10.37
N THR A 84 18.47 9.84 -10.58
CA THR A 84 19.70 10.07 -11.36
C THR A 84 20.91 9.37 -10.73
N ASP A 85 20.94 9.30 -9.40
CA ASP A 85 21.96 8.62 -8.62
C ASP A 85 21.71 7.10 -8.49
N GLY A 86 20.66 6.59 -9.16
CA GLY A 86 20.29 5.16 -9.17
C GLY A 86 19.65 4.67 -7.88
N ARG A 87 19.05 5.57 -7.09
CA ARG A 87 18.35 5.24 -5.84
C ARG A 87 16.89 4.95 -6.08
N VAL A 88 16.32 4.07 -5.27
CA VAL A 88 14.88 3.81 -5.17
C VAL A 88 14.26 4.82 -4.22
N VAL A 89 13.08 5.33 -4.55
CA VAL A 89 12.37 6.32 -3.75
C VAL A 89 11.03 5.74 -3.29
N ILE A 90 10.90 5.55 -1.98
CA ILE A 90 9.64 5.25 -1.29
C ILE A 90 9.05 6.55 -0.79
N CYS A 91 7.74 6.68 -0.89
CA CYS A 91 7.03 7.87 -0.46
C CYS A 91 6.10 7.55 0.73
N TYR A 92 6.45 8.11 1.88
CA TYR A 92 5.66 8.04 3.11
C TYR A 92 4.40 8.89 3.02
N PHE A 93 3.29 8.38 3.52
CA PHE A 93 2.09 9.16 3.86
C PHE A 93 1.28 8.44 4.94
N SER A 94 0.61 9.19 5.82
CA SER A 94 -0.31 8.56 6.76
C SER A 94 -1.56 8.06 6.04
N ALA A 95 -1.91 6.79 6.25
CA ALA A 95 -3.12 6.17 5.69
C ALA A 95 -4.21 5.97 6.77
N GLY A 96 -3.80 5.88 8.03
CA GLY A 96 -4.72 5.68 9.15
C GLY A 96 -4.93 6.89 10.03
N SER A 97 -4.25 8.00 9.79
CA SER A 97 -4.49 9.28 10.47
C SER A 97 -4.76 10.43 9.49
N TRP A 98 -5.49 11.42 9.99
CA TRP A 98 -5.65 12.73 9.40
C TRP A 98 -4.62 13.68 10.01
N GLU A 99 -3.92 14.41 9.16
CA GLU A 99 -2.91 15.39 9.52
C GLU A 99 -3.40 16.79 9.09
N GLU A 100 -3.50 17.75 10.03
CA GLU A 100 -4.11 19.07 9.77
C GLU A 100 -3.33 19.93 8.77
N TRP A 101 -2.05 19.66 8.59
CA TRP A 101 -1.14 20.43 7.72
C TRP A 101 -1.07 19.90 6.28
N ARG A 102 -1.71 18.78 5.97
CA ARG A 102 -1.63 18.21 4.61
C ARG A 102 -2.48 19.00 3.62
N PRO A 103 -2.03 19.14 2.37
CA PRO A 103 -2.76 19.88 1.33
C PRO A 103 -4.17 19.37 1.07
N ASP A 104 -4.45 18.10 1.39
CA ASP A 104 -5.73 17.42 1.19
C ASP A 104 -6.56 17.30 2.49
N ALA A 105 -6.14 17.93 3.59
CA ALA A 105 -6.79 17.83 4.90
C ALA A 105 -8.28 18.19 4.86
N ASP A 106 -8.68 19.16 4.04
CA ASP A 106 -10.07 19.62 3.90
C ASP A 106 -10.97 18.58 3.19
N LEU A 107 -10.42 17.56 2.57
CA LEU A 107 -11.20 16.49 1.93
C LEU A 107 -11.79 15.49 2.94
N PHE A 108 -11.26 15.48 4.17
CA PHE A 108 -11.71 14.58 5.22
C PHE A 108 -12.84 15.24 6.01
N PRO A 109 -14.08 14.72 5.96
CA PRO A 109 -15.16 15.23 6.80
C PRO A 109 -14.91 14.89 8.28
N ASP A 110 -15.49 15.69 9.19
CA ASP A 110 -15.33 15.46 10.63
C ASP A 110 -15.85 14.09 11.09
N SER A 111 -16.78 13.51 10.35
CA SER A 111 -17.37 12.20 10.68
C SER A 111 -16.38 11.03 10.60
N VAL A 112 -15.24 11.19 9.92
CA VAL A 112 -14.20 10.17 9.83
C VAL A 112 -12.99 10.44 10.73
N LYS A 113 -12.98 11.59 11.44
CA LYS A 113 -11.89 11.99 12.33
C LYS A 113 -12.23 11.59 13.77
N GLY A 114 -11.38 10.80 14.36
CA GLY A 114 -11.54 10.27 15.72
C GLY A 114 -10.75 11.02 16.77
N ASN A 115 -10.21 10.28 17.73
CA ASN A 115 -9.34 10.80 18.78
C ASN A 115 -8.01 11.30 18.21
N SER A 116 -7.39 12.24 18.89
CA SER A 116 -6.03 12.69 18.55
C SER A 116 -5.04 11.55 18.77
N LEU A 117 -4.01 11.48 17.93
CA LEU A 117 -2.88 10.60 18.18
C LEU A 117 -2.11 11.14 19.40
N GLU A 118 -1.77 10.23 20.32
CA GLU A 118 -0.91 10.56 21.45
C GLU A 118 0.46 11.00 20.90
N ASP A 119 1.06 12.03 21.49
CA ASP A 119 2.36 12.60 21.12
C ASP A 119 2.45 13.28 19.73
N TRP A 120 1.39 13.26 18.92
CA TRP A 120 1.36 13.89 17.59
C TRP A 120 0.27 14.99 17.49
N PRO A 121 0.53 16.21 18.00
CA PRO A 121 -0.43 17.31 17.91
C PRO A 121 -0.78 17.65 16.46
N GLY A 122 -2.09 17.75 16.18
CA GLY A 122 -2.58 18.02 14.82
C GLY A 122 -2.95 16.76 14.02
N GLU A 123 -2.75 15.57 14.61
CA GLU A 123 -3.18 14.31 14.01
C GLU A 123 -4.39 13.70 14.72
N LYS A 124 -5.23 13.02 13.94
CA LYS A 124 -6.40 12.27 14.44
C LYS A 124 -6.53 10.94 13.73
N TRP A 125 -6.84 9.88 14.48
CA TRP A 125 -7.19 8.59 13.91
C TRP A 125 -8.34 8.69 12.91
N LEU A 126 -8.31 7.87 11.88
CA LEU A 126 -9.36 7.79 10.87
C LEU A 126 -10.29 6.59 11.11
N ASP A 127 -11.58 6.77 10.82
CA ASP A 127 -12.54 5.66 10.75
C ASP A 127 -12.34 4.88 9.44
N ILE A 128 -11.40 3.95 9.44
CA ILE A 128 -11.04 3.14 8.28
C ILE A 128 -12.18 2.26 7.75
N ARG A 129 -13.31 2.17 8.45
CA ARG A 129 -14.52 1.50 7.99
C ARG A 129 -15.25 2.29 6.90
N GLN A 130 -14.98 3.60 6.82
CA GLN A 130 -15.63 4.53 5.89
C GLN A 130 -14.93 4.55 4.52
N MET A 131 -14.83 3.39 3.89
CA MET A 131 -14.10 3.21 2.63
C MET A 131 -14.63 4.06 1.48
N GLU A 132 -15.94 4.37 1.48
CA GLU A 132 -16.54 5.25 0.46
C GLU A 132 -16.01 6.69 0.55
N VAL A 133 -15.58 7.12 1.73
CA VAL A 133 -14.99 8.44 1.99
C VAL A 133 -13.48 8.41 1.83
N LEU A 134 -12.81 7.49 2.51
CA LEU A 134 -11.35 7.42 2.55
C LEU A 134 -10.74 6.88 1.25
N GLY A 135 -11.42 5.95 0.59
CA GLY A 135 -10.91 5.31 -0.61
C GLY A 135 -10.51 6.29 -1.72
N PRO A 136 -11.35 7.24 -2.12
CA PRO A 136 -10.98 8.26 -3.09
C PRO A 136 -9.77 9.12 -2.67
N ILE A 137 -9.65 9.47 -1.37
CA ILE A 137 -8.56 10.29 -0.85
C ILE A 137 -7.25 9.50 -0.90
N MET A 138 -7.22 8.28 -0.39
CA MET A 138 -6.03 7.42 -0.41
C MET A 138 -5.62 7.06 -1.84
N THR A 139 -6.58 6.82 -2.71
CA THR A 139 -6.32 6.62 -4.14
C THR A 139 -5.63 7.84 -4.76
N ALA A 140 -6.07 9.06 -4.42
CA ALA A 140 -5.43 10.29 -4.89
C ALA A 140 -4.00 10.46 -4.34
N ARG A 141 -3.72 10.04 -3.09
CA ARG A 141 -2.36 10.01 -2.54
C ARG A 141 -1.47 9.03 -3.30
N LEU A 142 -1.97 7.84 -3.61
CA LEU A 142 -1.24 6.86 -4.44
C LEU A 142 -1.00 7.38 -5.87
N ASP A 143 -1.99 8.06 -6.48
CA ASP A 143 -1.82 8.69 -7.79
C ASP A 143 -0.79 9.84 -7.74
N LEU A 144 -0.71 10.57 -6.63
CA LEU A 144 0.34 11.56 -6.40
C LEU A 144 1.73 10.91 -6.31
N ALA A 145 1.86 9.77 -5.62
CA ALA A 145 3.11 9.01 -5.55
C ALA A 145 3.59 8.60 -6.95
N VAL A 146 2.70 8.04 -7.78
CA VAL A 146 3.02 7.74 -9.19
C VAL A 146 3.45 8.99 -9.95
N LYS A 147 2.73 10.10 -9.80
CA LYS A 147 3.03 11.36 -10.48
C LYS A 147 4.40 11.93 -10.06
N LYS A 148 4.78 11.77 -8.80
CA LYS A 148 6.10 12.16 -8.29
C LYS A 148 7.21 11.23 -8.75
N GLY A 149 6.88 10.03 -9.24
CA GLY A 149 7.83 9.02 -9.64
C GLY A 149 8.30 8.14 -8.48
N CYS A 150 7.55 8.06 -7.37
CA CYS A 150 7.89 7.12 -6.31
C CYS A 150 7.88 5.68 -6.84
N ASP A 151 8.85 4.87 -6.43
CA ASP A 151 8.93 3.44 -6.78
C ASP A 151 8.06 2.58 -5.86
N GLY A 152 7.68 3.14 -4.73
CA GLY A 152 6.82 2.51 -3.75
C GLY A 152 6.30 3.50 -2.71
N VAL A 153 5.53 2.96 -1.76
CA VAL A 153 4.90 3.74 -0.69
C VAL A 153 5.01 3.06 0.66
N GLU A 154 5.09 3.89 1.70
CA GLU A 154 4.93 3.54 3.11
C GLU A 154 3.63 4.15 3.64
N PRO A 155 2.49 3.44 3.61
CA PRO A 155 1.25 3.88 4.25
C PRO A 155 1.37 3.69 5.76
N ASP A 156 1.34 4.77 6.54
CA ASP A 156 1.50 4.75 7.99
C ASP A 156 0.17 4.77 8.76
N ASN A 157 0.25 4.53 10.09
CA ASN A 157 -0.87 4.47 11.03
C ASN A 157 -1.91 3.39 10.68
N VAL A 158 -1.45 2.26 10.17
CA VAL A 158 -2.28 1.16 9.66
C VAL A 158 -2.53 0.07 10.70
N ASP A 159 -2.51 0.42 11.98
CA ASP A 159 -2.75 -0.43 13.14
C ASP A 159 -3.75 0.21 14.14
N GLY A 160 -4.55 1.16 13.68
CA GLY A 160 -5.47 1.95 14.51
C GLY A 160 -6.44 1.14 15.36
N TYR A 161 -6.68 -0.15 15.04
CA TYR A 161 -7.55 -1.03 15.83
C TYR A 161 -6.94 -1.42 17.19
N THR A 162 -5.64 -1.30 17.37
CA THR A 162 -4.93 -1.52 18.63
C THR A 162 -4.89 -0.27 19.51
N ASN A 163 -5.35 0.87 18.98
CA ASN A 163 -5.26 2.18 19.58
C ASN A 163 -6.63 2.73 19.98
N ASP A 164 -6.66 3.71 20.90
CA ASP A 164 -7.88 4.46 21.24
C ASP A 164 -8.22 5.45 20.11
N SER A 165 -8.65 4.91 18.99
CA SER A 165 -8.96 5.69 17.79
C SER A 165 -10.27 6.53 17.91
N GLY A 166 -11.07 6.32 18.95
CA GLY A 166 -12.41 6.91 19.08
C GLY A 166 -13.49 6.16 18.27
N PHE A 167 -13.11 5.09 17.57
CA PHE A 167 -14.00 4.25 16.77
C PHE A 167 -13.90 2.78 17.21
N PRO A 168 -14.98 2.00 17.12
CA PRO A 168 -14.94 0.57 17.42
C PRO A 168 -14.27 -0.22 16.27
N LEU A 169 -13.02 0.10 15.99
CA LEU A 169 -12.21 -0.62 15.01
C LEU A 169 -11.92 -2.05 15.51
N THR A 170 -11.82 -2.96 14.60
CA THR A 170 -11.45 -4.36 14.88
C THR A 170 -10.29 -4.77 13.97
N GLY A 171 -9.55 -5.81 14.36
CA GLY A 171 -8.50 -6.36 13.50
C GLY A 171 -9.01 -6.75 12.11
N GLN A 172 -10.29 -7.15 11.98
CA GLN A 172 -10.86 -7.47 10.65
C GLN A 172 -11.08 -6.21 9.80
N HIS A 173 -11.45 -5.07 10.41
CA HIS A 173 -11.54 -3.79 9.68
C HIS A 173 -10.15 -3.36 9.20
N GLN A 174 -9.14 -3.48 10.07
CA GLN A 174 -7.75 -3.14 9.72
C GLN A 174 -7.22 -4.04 8.60
N LEU A 175 -7.41 -5.34 8.74
CA LEU A 175 -6.99 -6.30 7.72
C LEU A 175 -7.60 -6.00 6.35
N ALA A 176 -8.90 -5.69 6.30
CA ALA A 176 -9.56 -5.34 5.05
C ALA A 176 -9.02 -4.04 4.45
N TYR A 177 -8.76 -3.04 5.29
CA TYR A 177 -8.20 -1.75 4.88
C TYR A 177 -6.77 -1.89 4.36
N ASN A 178 -5.90 -2.58 5.11
CA ASN A 178 -4.49 -2.78 4.74
C ASN A 178 -4.35 -3.61 3.46
N THR A 179 -5.16 -4.67 3.31
CA THR A 179 -5.20 -5.45 2.07
C THR A 179 -5.61 -4.58 0.89
N TRP A 180 -6.66 -3.77 1.05
CA TRP A 180 -7.11 -2.86 0.00
C TRP A 180 -6.04 -1.82 -0.37
N LEU A 181 -5.36 -1.21 0.60
CA LEU A 181 -4.26 -0.27 0.34
C LEU A 181 -3.15 -0.92 -0.49
N ALA A 182 -2.74 -2.12 -0.13
CA ALA A 182 -1.71 -2.87 -0.85
C ALA A 182 -2.15 -3.19 -2.29
N GLU A 183 -3.38 -3.64 -2.48
CA GLU A 183 -3.95 -3.88 -3.81
C GLU A 183 -3.99 -2.61 -4.67
N GLN A 184 -4.35 -1.45 -4.07
CA GLN A 184 -4.36 -0.17 -4.77
C GLN A 184 -2.95 0.34 -5.13
N ALA A 185 -1.95 0.10 -4.29
CA ALA A 185 -0.56 0.39 -4.58
C ALA A 185 -0.05 -0.49 -5.74
N HIS A 186 -0.28 -1.79 -5.68
CA HIS A 186 0.12 -2.74 -6.72
C HIS A 186 -0.57 -2.48 -8.06
N ALA A 187 -1.85 -2.07 -8.05
CA ALA A 187 -2.56 -1.68 -9.29
C ALA A 187 -1.90 -0.47 -10.00
N ARG A 188 -1.04 0.25 -9.28
CA ARG A 188 -0.26 1.40 -9.77
C ARG A 188 1.22 1.09 -9.96
N TRP A 189 1.63 -0.16 -9.83
CA TRP A 189 3.02 -0.60 -9.92
C TRP A 189 3.93 -0.03 -8.82
N LEU A 190 3.34 0.39 -7.70
CA LEU A 190 4.08 0.82 -6.52
C LEU A 190 4.38 -0.39 -5.64
N SER A 191 5.62 -0.49 -5.17
CA SER A 191 5.98 -1.33 -4.03
C SER A 191 5.28 -0.83 -2.77
N VAL A 192 4.94 -1.69 -1.83
CA VAL A 192 4.23 -1.28 -0.61
C VAL A 192 4.79 -1.96 0.63
N GLY A 193 5.09 -1.16 1.66
CA GLY A 193 5.56 -1.61 2.96
C GLY A 193 4.42 -1.73 3.97
N LEU A 194 4.46 -2.79 4.78
CA LEU A 194 3.62 -2.89 5.98
C LEU A 194 4.29 -2.11 7.11
N LYS A 195 3.64 -1.03 7.56
CA LYS A 195 4.08 -0.28 8.73
C LYS A 195 3.52 -0.88 10.00
N ASN A 196 4.40 -1.22 10.94
CA ASN A 196 4.01 -1.80 12.23
C ASN A 196 3.01 -2.97 12.08
N ASP A 197 1.80 -2.91 12.66
CA ASP A 197 0.70 -3.89 12.60
C ASP A 197 1.15 -5.36 12.80
N LEU A 198 1.94 -5.57 13.86
CA LEU A 198 2.64 -6.83 14.11
C LEU A 198 1.70 -8.03 14.28
N ASP A 199 0.51 -7.82 14.84
CA ASP A 199 -0.47 -8.88 15.08
C ASP A 199 -1.03 -9.48 13.77
N GLN A 200 -0.93 -8.77 12.67
CA GLN A 200 -1.48 -9.18 11.36
C GLN A 200 -0.41 -9.58 10.34
N VAL A 201 0.87 -9.58 10.71
CA VAL A 201 2.01 -9.89 9.84
C VAL A 201 1.80 -11.16 9.01
N GLU A 202 1.43 -12.29 9.64
CA GLU A 202 1.29 -13.56 8.92
C GLU A 202 0.22 -13.51 7.83
N VAL A 203 -0.89 -12.80 8.09
CA VAL A 203 -2.02 -12.70 7.15
C VAL A 203 -1.74 -11.68 6.06
N LEU A 204 -1.04 -10.58 6.40
CA LEU A 204 -0.71 -9.50 5.47
C LEU A 204 0.55 -9.77 4.62
N LEU A 205 1.42 -10.69 5.04
CA LEU A 205 2.64 -11.05 4.32
C LEU A 205 2.46 -11.28 2.80
N PRO A 206 1.39 -11.91 2.30
CA PRO A 206 1.20 -12.09 0.86
C PRO A 206 0.92 -10.79 0.08
N TYR A 207 0.46 -9.75 0.76
CA TYR A 207 0.00 -8.50 0.15
C TYR A 207 1.07 -7.40 0.17
N PHE A 208 2.04 -7.45 1.08
CA PHE A 208 3.06 -6.43 1.24
C PHE A 208 4.41 -6.91 0.73
N ASP A 209 5.20 -6.03 0.13
CA ASP A 209 6.49 -6.36 -0.48
C ASP A 209 7.64 -6.36 0.53
N TRP A 210 7.49 -5.63 1.62
CA TRP A 210 8.44 -5.47 2.72
C TRP A 210 7.72 -4.99 3.99
N ALA A 211 8.43 -4.90 5.10
CA ALA A 211 7.91 -4.34 6.34
C ALA A 211 8.82 -3.23 6.86
N LEU A 212 8.22 -2.23 7.54
CA LEU A 212 8.91 -1.24 8.34
C LEU A 212 8.31 -1.22 9.75
N ASN A 213 9.17 -1.33 10.75
CA ASN A 213 8.74 -1.33 12.14
C ASN A 213 9.53 -0.34 12.98
N GLU A 214 8.86 0.21 13.97
CA GLU A 214 9.45 1.09 14.97
C GLU A 214 9.51 0.38 16.32
N GLN A 215 10.70 0.40 16.94
CA GLN A 215 10.94 0.02 18.34
C GLN A 215 10.69 -1.45 18.70
N CYS A 216 10.67 -2.38 17.76
CA CYS A 216 10.40 -3.78 18.09
C CYS A 216 11.45 -4.42 19.01
N PHE A 217 12.70 -3.93 19.05
CA PHE A 217 13.69 -4.39 20.02
C PHE A 217 13.41 -3.83 21.41
N GLN A 218 13.00 -2.56 21.52
CA GLN A 218 12.60 -1.96 22.79
C GLN A 218 11.45 -2.72 23.42
N TYR A 219 10.48 -3.18 22.64
CA TYR A 219 9.31 -3.93 23.12
C TYR A 219 9.49 -5.45 23.07
N ASN A 220 10.65 -5.94 22.59
CA ASN A 220 10.98 -7.36 22.50
C ASN A 220 9.99 -8.18 21.63
N GLU A 221 9.58 -7.65 20.49
CA GLU A 221 8.58 -8.23 19.60
C GLU A 221 9.06 -8.43 18.15
N CYS A 222 10.34 -8.11 17.83
CA CYS A 222 10.92 -8.24 16.50
C CYS A 222 10.76 -9.63 15.88
N GLY A 223 10.64 -10.68 16.70
CA GLY A 223 10.44 -12.05 16.21
C GLY A 223 9.20 -12.23 15.33
N THR A 224 8.18 -11.37 15.52
CA THR A 224 6.94 -11.39 14.75
C THR A 224 7.16 -11.05 13.27
N LEU A 225 8.26 -10.31 12.94
CA LEU A 225 8.60 -9.89 11.58
C LEU A 225 9.39 -10.94 10.77
N LEU A 226 9.89 -12.00 11.41
CA LEU A 226 10.66 -13.06 10.74
C LEU A 226 9.97 -13.69 9.50
N PRO A 227 8.64 -13.81 9.44
CA PRO A 227 7.96 -14.29 8.24
C PRO A 227 8.33 -13.51 6.96
N PHE A 228 8.57 -12.19 7.05
CA PHE A 228 9.01 -11.40 5.89
C PHE A 228 10.38 -11.86 5.38
N VAL A 229 11.38 -11.97 6.27
CA VAL A 229 12.73 -12.42 5.90
C VAL A 229 12.70 -13.85 5.37
N HIS A 230 11.95 -14.75 6.00
CA HIS A 230 11.79 -16.13 5.52
C HIS A 230 11.15 -16.19 4.12
N ALA A 231 10.36 -15.18 3.75
CA ALA A 231 9.81 -15.03 2.40
C ALA A 231 10.76 -14.28 1.43
N GLY A 232 11.98 -13.93 1.87
CA GLY A 232 12.96 -13.17 1.08
C GLY A 232 12.63 -11.68 0.94
N LYS A 233 11.77 -11.14 1.81
CA LYS A 233 11.35 -9.74 1.84
C LYS A 233 12.12 -8.98 2.92
N ALA A 234 12.52 -7.74 2.64
CA ALA A 234 13.23 -6.90 3.60
C ALA A 234 12.36 -6.57 4.82
N VAL A 235 13.00 -6.46 5.97
CA VAL A 235 12.46 -5.86 7.18
C VAL A 235 13.33 -4.66 7.51
N PHE A 236 12.81 -3.48 7.28
CA PHE A 236 13.39 -2.23 7.73
C PHE A 236 12.90 -1.93 9.15
N GLY A 237 13.72 -1.24 9.92
CA GLY A 237 13.27 -0.85 11.24
C GLY A 237 14.12 0.22 11.88
N VAL A 238 13.55 0.86 12.88
CA VAL A 238 14.23 1.92 13.63
C VAL A 238 14.05 1.75 15.12
N GLU A 239 15.08 2.18 15.85
CA GLU A 239 15.02 2.37 17.30
C GLU A 239 15.33 3.84 17.63
N TYR A 240 14.61 4.36 18.62
CA TYR A 240 14.75 5.75 19.06
C TYR A 240 15.48 5.87 20.39
N GLU A 241 15.21 4.99 21.33
CA GLU A 241 15.74 5.05 22.71
C GLU A 241 16.94 4.13 22.92
N LEU A 242 16.94 2.96 22.27
CA LEU A 242 18.03 2.00 22.44
C LEU A 242 19.28 2.45 21.69
N GLU A 243 20.46 2.24 22.30
CA GLU A 243 21.73 2.47 21.62
C GLU A 243 22.07 1.33 20.66
N PRO A 244 22.77 1.60 19.53
CA PRO A 244 23.05 0.62 18.48
C PRO A 244 23.66 -0.70 18.99
N GLU A 245 24.50 -0.64 20.02
CA GLU A 245 25.15 -1.80 20.62
C GLU A 245 24.15 -2.75 21.27
N ALA A 246 22.98 -2.25 21.66
CA ALA A 246 21.94 -3.05 22.31
C ALA A 246 21.08 -3.85 21.33
N PHE A 247 20.89 -3.37 20.09
CA PHE A 247 19.99 -4.02 19.15
C PHE A 247 20.64 -4.45 17.82
N CYS A 248 21.65 -3.72 17.31
CA CYS A 248 22.22 -4.01 16.00
C CYS A 248 22.80 -5.44 15.86
N PRO A 249 23.46 -6.03 16.87
CA PRO A 249 23.93 -7.42 16.74
C PRO A 249 22.78 -8.40 16.50
N GLN A 250 21.64 -8.19 17.17
CA GLN A 250 20.48 -9.04 17.03
C GLN A 250 19.73 -8.75 15.72
N ALA A 251 19.58 -7.49 15.33
CA ALA A 251 18.98 -7.10 14.03
C ALA A 251 19.74 -7.76 12.88
N ASN A 252 21.07 -7.67 12.88
CA ASN A 252 21.91 -8.30 11.86
C ASN A 252 21.79 -9.84 11.87
N ALA A 253 21.67 -10.46 13.05
CA ALA A 253 21.47 -11.91 13.15
C ALA A 253 20.10 -12.37 12.64
N MET A 254 19.09 -11.49 12.68
CA MET A 254 17.74 -11.71 12.12
C MET A 254 17.64 -11.32 10.65
N ASP A 255 18.72 -10.82 10.06
CA ASP A 255 18.79 -10.30 8.69
C ASP A 255 17.86 -9.08 8.45
N PHE A 256 17.68 -8.25 9.47
CA PHE A 256 16.92 -7.02 9.44
C PHE A 256 17.81 -5.81 9.14
N ASP A 257 17.25 -4.81 8.46
CA ASP A 257 17.92 -3.57 8.04
C ASP A 257 17.53 -2.42 8.99
N PHE A 258 18.16 -2.36 10.17
CA PHE A 258 17.80 -1.43 11.23
C PHE A 258 18.68 -0.18 11.28
N LEU A 259 18.04 0.92 11.68
CA LEU A 259 18.69 2.20 11.95
C LEU A 259 18.40 2.65 13.39
N LYS A 260 19.36 3.32 14.02
CA LYS A 260 19.07 4.26 15.09
C LYS A 260 18.65 5.58 14.47
N LYS A 261 17.52 6.12 14.89
CA LYS A 261 17.00 7.41 14.44
C LYS A 261 16.71 8.33 15.63
N ARG A 262 16.45 9.59 15.34
CA ARG A 262 15.79 10.53 16.25
C ARG A 262 14.31 10.59 15.95
N TRP A 263 13.52 10.99 16.92
CA TRP A 263 12.07 11.16 16.77
C TRP A 263 11.67 12.17 15.68
N GLU A 264 12.53 13.16 15.43
CA GLU A 264 12.32 14.15 14.38
C GLU A 264 12.42 13.59 12.97
N LEU A 265 12.90 12.35 12.81
CA LEU A 265 13.14 11.71 11.52
C LEU A 265 13.88 12.59 10.52
N ASP A 266 14.88 13.32 11.03
CA ASP A 266 15.82 14.14 10.26
C ASP A 266 16.83 13.28 9.48
N ALA A 267 17.83 13.91 8.85
CA ALA A 267 18.86 13.20 8.09
C ALA A 267 19.77 12.30 8.96
N TRP A 268 19.87 12.58 10.26
CA TRP A 268 20.76 11.82 11.15
C TRP A 268 20.33 10.36 11.30
N ARG A 269 21.30 9.45 11.21
CA ARG A 269 21.10 8.01 11.44
C ARG A 269 22.38 7.32 11.86
N VAL A 270 22.26 6.15 12.51
CA VAL A 270 23.32 5.15 12.62
C VAL A 270 22.79 3.83 12.07
N ALA A 271 23.40 3.31 11.02
CA ALA A 271 23.00 2.03 10.44
C ALA A 271 23.66 0.86 11.18
N CYS A 272 22.91 -0.24 11.32
CA CYS A 272 23.45 -1.46 11.91
C CYS A 272 24.38 -2.21 10.96
N ARG A 273 24.21 -2.01 9.63
CA ARG A 273 25.05 -2.57 8.57
C ARG A 273 25.04 -1.72 7.33
#